data_e2cafc21c6c1387faf152914ac6c7ac0
#
_entry.id   e2cafc21c6c1387faf152914ac6c7ac0
#
_cell.length_a   1.000
_cell.length_b   1.000
_cell.length_c   1.000
_cell.angle_alpha   90.00
_cell.angle_beta   90.00
_cell.angle_gamma   90.00
#
_symmetry.space_group_name_H-M   'P 1'
#
loop_
_entity.id
_entity.type
_entity.pdbx_description
1 polymer ?
#
loop_
_entity_poly.entity_id
_entity_poly.type
_entity_poly.pdbx_seq_one_letter_code
_entity_poly.pdbx_strand_id
1 'polypeptide(L)'
;MVSKTSLRETVRGHRWRELGEVLAARPDLLNVRDERGRNWLHLCCATPGDPADSIRTADLLLGLGLGLEDAAFTEGEWKATPLWFSISWGKNYPLAEHLLKLGAAPLYSLFAAIWNNDSATIRLLLAYGAKVDEDSAPGESPLMGAVAWSRFGPAATLLEAGADPNLVNPKGDTALHMMLKKGSAIEHFRLFARHGARGDIPGAKGETAASILRRKRDPAFRALADELATA
;
A
#
# COMPACT_ATOMS: atom_id res chain seq x y z
N MET A 1 -37.87 6.75 -12.36
CA MET A 1 -37.11 5.57 -12.84
C MET A 1 -35.70 5.66 -12.29
N VAL A 2 -35.22 4.68 -11.50
CA VAL A 2 -33.88 4.71 -10.90
C VAL A 2 -32.85 4.50 -12.01
N SER A 3 -31.93 5.44 -12.18
CA SER A 3 -30.83 5.39 -13.14
C SER A 3 -29.53 4.91 -12.49
N LYS A 4 -28.58 4.41 -13.31
CA LYS A 4 -27.23 4.09 -12.85
C LYS A 4 -26.54 5.30 -12.19
N THR A 5 -26.82 6.51 -12.65
CA THR A 5 -26.29 7.76 -12.11
C THR A 5 -26.81 8.03 -10.70
N SER A 6 -28.15 7.90 -10.51
CA SER A 6 -28.76 8.06 -9.20
C SER A 6 -28.21 7.03 -8.21
N LEU A 7 -28.07 5.75 -8.61
CA LEU A 7 -27.52 4.69 -7.76
C LEU A 7 -26.05 4.99 -7.39
N ARG A 8 -25.25 5.53 -8.31
CA ARG A 8 -23.87 5.94 -8.01
C ARG A 8 -23.80 7.02 -6.92
N GLU A 9 -24.70 7.99 -6.95
CA GLU A 9 -24.78 9.04 -5.94
C GLU A 9 -25.25 8.49 -4.56
N THR A 10 -26.18 7.54 -4.55
CA THR A 10 -26.63 6.85 -3.35
C THR A 10 -25.47 6.08 -2.69
N VAL A 11 -24.67 5.34 -3.48
CA VAL A 11 -23.51 4.62 -2.98
C VAL A 11 -22.43 5.58 -2.46
N ARG A 12 -22.12 6.65 -3.19
CA ARG A 12 -21.15 7.66 -2.76
C ARG A 12 -21.56 8.40 -1.50
N GLY A 13 -22.86 8.61 -1.32
CA GLY A 13 -23.42 9.22 -0.11
C GLY A 13 -23.55 8.25 1.06
N HIS A 14 -23.15 6.98 0.90
CA HIS A 14 -23.31 5.92 1.90
C HIS A 14 -24.74 5.80 2.43
N ARG A 15 -25.74 6.07 1.57
CA ARG A 15 -27.17 6.02 1.93
C ARG A 15 -27.68 4.59 1.87
N TRP A 16 -27.21 3.75 2.78
CA TRP A 16 -27.41 2.31 2.74
C TRP A 16 -28.88 1.86 2.75
N ARG A 17 -29.80 2.58 3.45
CA ARG A 17 -31.23 2.26 3.46
C ARG A 17 -31.84 2.45 2.07
N GLU A 18 -31.64 3.63 1.48
CA GLU A 18 -32.09 3.96 0.11
C GLU A 18 -31.47 2.98 -0.91
N LEU A 19 -30.18 2.66 -0.75
CA LEU A 19 -29.49 1.67 -1.58
C LEU A 19 -30.16 0.30 -1.51
N GLY A 20 -30.54 -0.16 -0.32
CA GLY A 20 -31.23 -1.43 -0.10
C GLY A 20 -32.59 -1.46 -0.80
N GLU A 21 -33.38 -0.41 -0.67
CA GLU A 21 -34.70 -0.28 -1.34
C GLU A 21 -34.57 -0.31 -2.86
N VAL A 22 -33.57 0.43 -3.39
CA VAL A 22 -33.31 0.49 -4.83
C VAL A 22 -32.87 -0.87 -5.37
N LEU A 23 -31.96 -1.56 -4.71
CA LEU A 23 -31.46 -2.87 -5.15
C LEU A 23 -32.49 -3.99 -4.95
N ALA A 24 -33.37 -3.88 -3.98
CA ALA A 24 -34.52 -4.79 -3.86
C ALA A 24 -35.51 -4.64 -5.02
N ALA A 25 -35.78 -3.40 -5.47
CA ALA A 25 -36.65 -3.13 -6.62
C ALA A 25 -35.97 -3.41 -7.97
N ARG A 26 -34.64 -3.31 -8.06
CA ARG A 26 -33.84 -3.47 -9.27
C ARG A 26 -32.58 -4.33 -9.01
N PRO A 27 -32.75 -5.65 -8.77
CA PRO A 27 -31.63 -6.56 -8.51
C PRO A 27 -30.63 -6.63 -9.68
N ASP A 28 -31.08 -6.38 -10.90
CA ASP A 28 -30.28 -6.32 -12.11
C ASP A 28 -29.14 -5.27 -12.04
N LEU A 29 -29.29 -4.24 -11.19
CA LEU A 29 -28.29 -3.19 -11.01
C LEU A 29 -27.13 -3.60 -10.08
N LEU A 30 -27.26 -4.66 -9.29
CA LEU A 30 -26.22 -5.07 -8.32
C LEU A 30 -24.88 -5.36 -8.99
N ASN A 31 -24.90 -6.11 -10.09
CA ASN A 31 -23.69 -6.59 -10.77
C ASN A 31 -23.13 -5.63 -11.82
N VAL A 32 -23.59 -4.38 -11.84
CA VAL A 32 -23.07 -3.37 -12.75
C VAL A 32 -21.62 -3.06 -12.39
N ARG A 33 -20.76 -3.07 -13.40
CA ARG A 33 -19.36 -2.60 -13.32
C ARG A 33 -19.15 -1.40 -14.23
N ASP A 34 -18.22 -0.55 -13.87
CA ASP A 34 -17.78 0.55 -14.74
C ASP A 34 -16.69 0.09 -15.74
N GLU A 35 -16.24 1.01 -16.58
CA GLU A 35 -15.21 0.77 -17.61
C GLU A 35 -13.88 0.25 -17.04
N ARG A 36 -13.62 0.44 -15.74
CA ARG A 36 -12.43 -0.02 -15.02
C ARG A 36 -12.69 -1.31 -14.21
N GLY A 37 -13.84 -1.94 -14.40
CA GLY A 37 -14.24 -3.15 -13.71
C GLY A 37 -14.69 -2.94 -12.26
N ARG A 38 -14.85 -1.68 -11.78
CA ARG A 38 -15.30 -1.40 -10.40
C ARG A 38 -16.79 -1.66 -10.27
N ASN A 39 -17.17 -2.38 -9.21
CA ASN A 39 -18.55 -2.53 -8.77
C ASN A 39 -18.90 -1.51 -7.67
N TRP A 40 -20.11 -1.61 -7.11
CA TRP A 40 -20.60 -0.69 -6.08
C TRP A 40 -19.79 -0.76 -4.78
N LEU A 41 -19.24 -1.91 -4.42
CA LEU A 41 -18.39 -2.06 -3.23
C LEU A 41 -17.07 -1.29 -3.40
N HIS A 42 -16.43 -1.36 -4.57
CA HIS A 42 -15.27 -0.53 -4.86
C HIS A 42 -15.58 0.96 -4.75
N LEU A 43 -16.75 1.37 -5.26
CA LEU A 43 -17.16 2.78 -5.20
C LEU A 43 -17.45 3.25 -3.78
N CYS A 44 -18.11 2.41 -2.97
CA CYS A 44 -18.32 2.64 -1.55
C CYS A 44 -16.97 2.83 -0.83
N CYS A 45 -16.04 1.91 -1.04
CA CYS A 45 -14.71 1.94 -0.41
C CYS A 45 -13.83 3.12 -0.91
N ALA A 46 -14.00 3.53 -2.16
CA ALA A 46 -13.23 4.64 -2.75
C ALA A 46 -13.71 6.03 -2.31
N THR A 47 -14.87 6.12 -1.66
CA THR A 47 -15.51 7.42 -1.34
C THR A 47 -15.35 7.71 0.14
N PRO A 48 -14.75 8.86 0.53
CA PRO A 48 -14.74 9.30 1.91
C PRO A 48 -16.17 9.51 2.44
N GLY A 49 -16.39 9.18 3.71
CA GLY A 49 -17.69 9.36 4.33
C GLY A 49 -17.69 9.03 5.81
N ASP A 50 -18.86 9.08 6.44
CA ASP A 50 -19.01 8.63 7.82
C ASP A 50 -18.64 7.14 7.92
N PRO A 51 -17.75 6.74 8.84
CA PRO A 51 -17.31 5.35 8.95
C PRO A 51 -18.43 4.35 9.20
N ALA A 52 -19.41 4.69 10.04
CA ALA A 52 -20.49 3.79 10.37
C ALA A 52 -21.43 3.56 9.17
N ASP A 53 -21.74 4.60 8.42
CA ASP A 53 -22.57 4.49 7.21
C ASP A 53 -21.83 3.83 6.07
N SER A 54 -20.52 4.06 5.94
CA SER A 54 -19.66 3.36 4.98
C SER A 54 -19.63 1.86 5.26
N ILE A 55 -19.47 1.45 6.52
CA ILE A 55 -19.50 0.04 6.95
C ILE A 55 -20.86 -0.57 6.66
N ARG A 56 -21.97 0.08 7.05
CA ARG A 56 -23.33 -0.43 6.76
C ARG A 56 -23.60 -0.59 5.26
N THR A 57 -23.07 0.33 4.45
CA THR A 57 -23.18 0.27 2.98
C THR A 57 -22.38 -0.91 2.44
N ALA A 58 -21.17 -1.13 2.93
CA ALA A 58 -20.32 -2.27 2.53
C ALA A 58 -20.97 -3.60 2.96
N ASP A 59 -21.47 -3.71 4.19
CA ASP A 59 -22.14 -4.91 4.71
C ASP A 59 -23.39 -5.25 3.89
N LEU A 60 -24.20 -4.25 3.53
CA LEU A 60 -25.35 -4.44 2.65
C LEU A 60 -24.92 -5.02 1.29
N LEU A 61 -23.91 -4.44 0.66
CA LEU A 61 -23.43 -4.86 -0.66
C LEU A 61 -22.82 -6.27 -0.63
N LEU A 62 -22.05 -6.59 0.42
CA LEU A 62 -21.51 -7.94 0.66
C LEU A 62 -22.63 -8.95 0.92
N GLY A 63 -23.62 -8.59 1.75
CA GLY A 63 -24.78 -9.42 2.04
C GLY A 63 -25.67 -9.69 0.82
N LEU A 64 -25.68 -8.79 -0.17
CA LEU A 64 -26.33 -8.99 -1.46
C LEU A 64 -25.51 -9.83 -2.45
N GLY A 65 -24.27 -10.19 -2.12
CA GLY A 65 -23.46 -11.13 -2.88
C GLY A 65 -22.29 -10.52 -3.68
N LEU A 66 -21.93 -9.24 -3.47
CA LEU A 66 -20.67 -8.74 -4.01
C LEU A 66 -19.49 -9.37 -3.28
N GLY A 67 -18.42 -9.68 -4.00
CA GLY A 67 -17.25 -10.34 -3.44
C GLY A 67 -16.33 -9.40 -2.67
N LEU A 68 -15.87 -9.85 -1.50
CA LEU A 68 -14.90 -9.14 -0.67
C LEU A 68 -13.57 -8.93 -1.42
N GLU A 69 -13.19 -9.90 -2.27
CA GLU A 69 -11.98 -9.90 -3.09
C GLU A 69 -12.24 -9.55 -4.56
N ASP A 70 -13.42 -8.99 -4.87
CA ASP A 70 -13.67 -8.53 -6.23
C ASP A 70 -12.56 -7.59 -6.68
N ALA A 71 -12.01 -7.83 -7.87
CA ALA A 71 -10.91 -7.05 -8.41
C ALA A 71 -11.40 -6.04 -9.47
N ALA A 72 -10.86 -4.85 -9.41
CA ALA A 72 -10.92 -3.83 -10.45
C ALA A 72 -9.52 -3.60 -11.04
N PHE A 73 -9.41 -2.89 -12.18
CA PHE A 73 -8.13 -2.64 -12.88
C PHE A 73 -7.38 -3.93 -13.19
N THR A 74 -8.06 -4.89 -13.81
CA THR A 74 -7.53 -6.25 -14.05
C THR A 74 -6.53 -6.37 -15.20
N GLU A 75 -6.02 -5.27 -15.73
CA GLU A 75 -4.95 -5.27 -16.71
C GLU A 75 -3.61 -5.58 -16.00
N GLY A 76 -2.96 -6.68 -16.37
CA GLY A 76 -1.75 -7.17 -15.73
C GLY A 76 -2.01 -7.96 -14.44
N GLU A 77 -0.98 -8.08 -13.60
CA GLU A 77 -1.04 -8.86 -12.35
C GLU A 77 -1.63 -8.08 -11.17
N TRP A 78 -1.66 -6.74 -11.26
CA TRP A 78 -2.18 -5.89 -10.19
C TRP A 78 -3.71 -5.89 -10.14
N LYS A 79 -4.26 -6.14 -8.97
CA LYS A 79 -5.70 -6.21 -8.72
C LYS A 79 -6.07 -5.28 -7.58
N ALA A 80 -6.86 -4.25 -7.89
CA ALA A 80 -7.38 -3.36 -6.86
C ALA A 80 -8.64 -3.95 -6.23
N THR A 81 -8.56 -4.38 -4.98
CA THR A 81 -9.67 -4.91 -4.18
C THR A 81 -10.45 -3.79 -3.46
N PRO A 82 -11.64 -4.04 -2.90
CA PRO A 82 -12.34 -3.09 -2.03
C PRO A 82 -11.46 -2.59 -0.87
N LEU A 83 -10.68 -3.47 -0.24
CA LEU A 83 -9.72 -3.07 0.81
C LEU A 83 -8.71 -2.05 0.29
N TRP A 84 -8.09 -2.29 -0.88
CA TRP A 84 -7.16 -1.34 -1.47
C TRP A 84 -7.81 0.03 -1.70
N PHE A 85 -9.06 0.06 -2.20
CA PHE A 85 -9.79 1.31 -2.42
C PHE A 85 -10.07 2.07 -1.13
N SER A 86 -10.41 1.37 -0.04
CA SER A 86 -10.68 1.99 1.27
C SER A 86 -9.45 2.71 1.84
N ILE A 87 -8.24 2.19 1.57
CA ILE A 87 -6.98 2.78 2.01
C ILE A 87 -6.50 3.85 1.03
N SER A 88 -6.45 3.53 -0.27
CA SER A 88 -5.82 4.38 -1.28
C SER A 88 -6.62 5.66 -1.54
N TRP A 89 -7.90 5.53 -1.86
CA TRP A 89 -8.77 6.64 -2.27
C TRP A 89 -9.73 7.08 -1.18
N GLY A 90 -10.37 6.14 -0.52
CA GLY A 90 -11.36 6.42 0.52
C GLY A 90 -10.74 7.02 1.78
N LYS A 91 -9.49 6.63 2.10
CA LYS A 91 -8.82 6.96 3.37
C LYS A 91 -9.73 6.71 4.58
N ASN A 92 -10.58 5.69 4.44
CA ASN A 92 -11.53 5.26 5.46
C ASN A 92 -10.96 4.06 6.21
N TYR A 93 -10.09 4.34 7.16
CA TYR A 93 -9.35 3.31 7.90
C TYR A 93 -10.26 2.42 8.78
N PRO A 94 -11.36 2.94 9.42
CA PRO A 94 -12.31 2.06 10.09
C PRO A 94 -13.00 1.07 9.14
N LEU A 95 -13.34 1.49 7.91
CA LEU A 95 -13.87 0.57 6.90
C LEU A 95 -12.80 -0.44 6.46
N ALA A 96 -11.54 -0.01 6.28
CA ALA A 96 -10.44 -0.92 5.94
C ALA A 96 -10.26 -1.99 7.03
N GLU A 97 -10.25 -1.60 8.31
CA GLU A 97 -10.16 -2.53 9.43
C GLU A 97 -11.36 -3.48 9.47
N HIS A 98 -12.57 -3.00 9.19
CA HIS A 98 -13.77 -3.82 9.11
C HIS A 98 -13.65 -4.89 8.01
N LEU A 99 -13.21 -4.50 6.80
CA LEU A 99 -12.98 -5.45 5.70
C LEU A 99 -11.91 -6.50 6.06
N LEU A 100 -10.83 -6.10 6.74
CA LEU A 100 -9.82 -7.04 7.24
C LEU A 100 -10.41 -8.02 8.26
N LYS A 101 -11.26 -7.56 9.17
CA LYS A 101 -11.98 -8.43 10.13
C LYS A 101 -12.92 -9.44 9.44
N LEU A 102 -13.46 -9.08 8.28
CA LEU A 102 -14.25 -9.99 7.44
C LEU A 102 -13.37 -10.96 6.62
N GLY A 103 -12.05 -10.85 6.69
CA GLY A 103 -11.11 -11.74 6.02
C GLY A 103 -10.57 -11.21 4.68
N ALA A 104 -10.70 -9.92 4.40
CA ALA A 104 -10.09 -9.33 3.20
C ALA A 104 -8.57 -9.55 3.22
N ALA A 105 -8.02 -10.04 2.10
CA ALA A 105 -6.60 -10.23 1.94
C ALA A 105 -5.87 -8.88 1.83
N PRO A 106 -4.81 -8.62 2.62
CA PRO A 106 -4.11 -7.34 2.63
C PRO A 106 -3.22 -7.09 1.40
N LEU A 107 -3.31 -7.93 0.38
CA LEU A 107 -2.52 -7.88 -0.86
C LEU A 107 -2.53 -6.48 -1.49
N TYR A 108 -1.37 -6.03 -1.96
CA TYR A 108 -1.14 -4.72 -2.59
C TYR A 108 -1.46 -3.49 -1.70
N SER A 109 -2.07 -3.70 -0.53
CA SER A 109 -2.54 -2.61 0.34
C SER A 109 -1.40 -1.93 1.08
N LEU A 110 -0.27 -2.60 1.32
CA LEU A 110 0.93 -1.99 1.90
C LEU A 110 1.43 -0.80 1.05
N PHE A 111 1.47 -0.94 -0.27
CA PHE A 111 1.89 0.15 -1.15
C PHE A 111 0.94 1.35 -1.09
N ALA A 112 -0.37 1.13 -0.96
CA ALA A 112 -1.33 2.21 -0.77
C ALA A 112 -1.08 2.97 0.55
N ALA A 113 -0.81 2.26 1.64
CA ALA A 113 -0.49 2.85 2.93
C ALA A 113 0.85 3.61 2.90
N ILE A 114 1.88 3.08 2.24
CA ILE A 114 3.18 3.72 2.05
C ILE A 114 3.02 5.01 1.23
N TRP A 115 2.29 4.95 0.11
CA TRP A 115 1.99 6.11 -0.72
C TRP A 115 1.31 7.22 0.07
N ASN A 116 0.34 6.86 0.91
CA ASN A 116 -0.35 7.80 1.80
C ASN A 116 0.51 8.29 2.97
N ASN A 117 1.73 7.79 3.14
CA ASN A 117 2.61 8.06 4.28
C ASN A 117 1.97 7.69 5.63
N ASP A 118 1.27 6.56 5.68
CA ASP A 118 0.45 6.13 6.82
C ASP A 118 1.03 4.88 7.50
N SER A 119 1.89 5.11 8.49
CA SER A 119 2.51 4.05 9.29
C SER A 119 1.52 3.28 10.17
N ALA A 120 0.40 3.89 10.57
CA ALA A 120 -0.60 3.20 11.38
C ALA A 120 -1.32 2.12 10.56
N THR A 121 -1.71 2.45 9.32
CA THR A 121 -2.30 1.48 8.40
C THR A 121 -1.31 0.39 8.00
N ILE A 122 -0.01 0.69 7.86
CA ILE A 122 1.01 -0.35 7.63
C ILE A 122 1.02 -1.35 8.79
N ARG A 123 1.06 -0.89 10.05
CA ARG A 123 1.00 -1.79 11.22
C ARG A 123 -0.28 -2.62 11.25
N LEU A 124 -1.41 -2.01 10.93
CA LEU A 124 -2.69 -2.71 10.83
C LEU A 124 -2.63 -3.84 9.80
N LEU A 125 -2.19 -3.56 8.58
CA LEU A 125 -2.09 -4.56 7.52
C LEU A 125 -1.16 -5.72 7.90
N LEU A 126 -0.01 -5.42 8.52
CA LEU A 126 0.93 -6.44 9.01
C LEU A 126 0.29 -7.30 10.11
N ALA A 127 -0.49 -6.71 11.02
CA ALA A 127 -1.22 -7.43 12.05
C ALA A 127 -2.28 -8.39 11.47
N TYR A 128 -2.81 -8.09 10.26
CA TYR A 128 -3.74 -8.94 9.53
C TYR A 128 -3.05 -9.83 8.47
N GLY A 129 -1.73 -10.02 8.58
CA GLY A 129 -0.99 -11.02 7.81
C GLY A 129 -0.41 -10.52 6.48
N ALA A 130 -0.34 -9.21 6.26
CA ALA A 130 0.47 -8.69 5.14
C ALA A 130 1.93 -9.11 5.32
N LYS A 131 2.56 -9.60 4.27
CA LYS A 131 3.98 -9.94 4.31
C LYS A 131 4.81 -8.68 4.09
N VAL A 132 5.76 -8.44 5.00
CA VAL A 132 6.52 -7.19 5.04
C VAL A 132 7.38 -6.95 3.79
N ASP A 133 7.83 -8.03 3.12
CA ASP A 133 8.66 -7.98 1.92
C ASP A 133 7.93 -8.47 0.65
N GLU A 134 6.58 -8.58 0.69
CA GLU A 134 5.81 -9.08 -0.44
C GLU A 134 5.85 -8.10 -1.62
N ASP A 135 6.37 -8.57 -2.75
CA ASP A 135 6.41 -7.81 -3.99
C ASP A 135 4.99 -7.52 -4.52
N SER A 136 4.68 -6.26 -4.76
CA SER A 136 3.46 -5.88 -5.49
C SER A 136 3.72 -5.61 -6.98
N ALA A 137 4.98 -5.44 -7.32
CA ALA A 137 5.48 -5.43 -8.69
C ALA A 137 6.76 -6.28 -8.73
N PRO A 138 7.09 -6.97 -9.82
CA PRO A 138 8.26 -7.83 -9.90
C PRO A 138 9.53 -7.12 -9.40
N GLY A 139 10.04 -7.55 -8.24
CA GLY A 139 11.30 -7.10 -7.65
C GLY A 139 11.28 -5.76 -6.91
N GLU A 140 10.13 -5.21 -6.58
CA GLU A 140 10.06 -4.02 -5.70
C GLU A 140 9.39 -4.35 -4.37
N SER A 141 10.19 -4.48 -3.31
CA SER A 141 9.66 -4.66 -1.95
C SER A 141 8.97 -3.37 -1.43
N PRO A 142 8.05 -3.49 -0.47
CA PRO A 142 7.46 -2.34 0.20
C PRO A 142 8.48 -1.33 0.72
N LEU A 143 9.61 -1.81 1.27
CA LEU A 143 10.70 -0.96 1.75
C LEU A 143 11.34 -0.16 0.61
N MET A 144 11.57 -0.77 -0.56
CA MET A 144 12.07 -0.07 -1.75
C MET A 144 11.06 0.96 -2.25
N GLY A 145 9.77 0.65 -2.25
CA GLY A 145 8.70 1.58 -2.56
C GLY A 145 8.71 2.80 -1.63
N ALA A 146 8.88 2.58 -0.32
CA ALA A 146 9.00 3.66 0.66
C ALA A 146 10.19 4.59 0.36
N VAL A 147 11.36 4.03 0.01
CA VAL A 147 12.54 4.80 -0.40
C VAL A 147 12.29 5.53 -1.72
N ALA A 148 11.69 4.88 -2.72
CA ALA A 148 11.37 5.48 -4.01
C ALA A 148 10.48 6.72 -3.86
N TRP A 149 9.55 6.72 -2.92
CA TRP A 149 8.66 7.85 -2.63
C TRP A 149 9.15 8.76 -1.51
N SER A 150 10.35 8.53 -0.97
CA SER A 150 10.91 9.28 0.17
C SER A 150 10.00 9.27 1.41
N ARG A 151 9.34 8.14 1.67
CA ARG A 151 8.44 7.92 2.79
C ARG A 151 9.19 7.24 3.95
N PHE A 152 10.07 7.98 4.62
CA PHE A 152 10.97 7.40 5.63
C PHE A 152 10.28 7.05 6.96
N GLY A 153 9.10 7.60 7.27
CA GLY A 153 8.23 7.12 8.36
C GLY A 153 7.71 5.69 8.09
N PRO A 154 7.04 5.43 6.96
CA PRO A 154 6.75 4.08 6.47
C PRO A 154 7.98 3.16 6.41
N ALA A 155 9.12 3.63 5.89
CA ALA A 155 10.34 2.82 5.85
C ALA A 155 10.77 2.36 7.25
N ALA A 156 10.75 3.27 8.25
CA ALA A 156 11.04 2.92 9.64
C ALA A 156 10.08 1.85 10.16
N THR A 157 8.78 2.01 9.92
CA THR A 157 7.76 1.04 10.35
C THR A 157 7.96 -0.34 9.73
N LEU A 158 8.33 -0.40 8.43
CA LEU A 158 8.63 -1.66 7.76
C LEU A 158 9.90 -2.33 8.32
N LEU A 159 10.97 -1.54 8.55
CA LEU A 159 12.20 -2.03 9.14
C LEU A 159 11.98 -2.55 10.59
N GLU A 160 11.20 -1.84 11.40
CA GLU A 160 10.78 -2.28 12.74
C GLU A 160 9.99 -3.60 12.68
N ALA A 161 9.26 -3.84 11.60
CA ALA A 161 8.51 -5.07 11.36
C ALA A 161 9.36 -6.19 10.73
N GLY A 162 10.65 -5.99 10.52
CA GLY A 162 11.58 -7.00 10.02
C GLY A 162 11.73 -7.02 8.49
N ALA A 163 11.41 -5.93 7.79
CA ALA A 163 11.70 -5.82 6.36
C ALA A 163 13.21 -5.98 6.09
N ASP A 164 13.56 -6.78 5.08
CA ASP A 164 14.94 -6.98 4.68
C ASP A 164 15.48 -5.76 3.89
N PRO A 165 16.42 -4.97 4.48
CA PRO A 165 16.99 -3.80 3.80
C PRO A 165 17.96 -4.17 2.68
N ASN A 166 18.31 -5.45 2.53
CA ASN A 166 19.33 -5.96 1.63
C ASN A 166 18.77 -6.57 0.34
N LEU A 167 17.46 -6.60 0.19
CA LEU A 167 16.84 -7.02 -1.05
C LEU A 167 17.37 -6.20 -2.23
N VAL A 168 17.45 -6.86 -3.38
CA VAL A 168 17.98 -6.28 -4.62
C VAL A 168 16.85 -6.18 -5.63
N ASN A 169 16.62 -5.01 -6.20
CA ASN A 169 15.63 -4.82 -7.24
C ASN A 169 16.09 -5.39 -8.61
N PRO A 170 15.23 -5.48 -9.62
CA PRO A 170 15.58 -6.01 -10.95
C PRO A 170 16.72 -5.25 -11.64
N LYS A 171 17.03 -4.02 -11.21
CA LYS A 171 18.16 -3.23 -11.72
C LYS A 171 19.48 -3.57 -11.01
N GLY A 172 19.46 -4.43 -9.98
CA GLY A 172 20.61 -4.78 -9.17
C GLY A 172 20.92 -3.80 -8.03
N ASP A 173 20.01 -2.90 -7.68
CA ASP A 173 20.19 -1.93 -6.59
C ASP A 173 19.50 -2.36 -5.29
N THR A 174 20.17 -2.17 -4.16
CA THR A 174 19.54 -2.21 -2.82
C THR A 174 18.90 -0.86 -2.48
N ALA A 175 18.14 -0.82 -1.39
CA ALA A 175 17.58 0.42 -0.85
C ALA A 175 18.66 1.49 -0.60
N LEU A 176 19.86 1.12 -0.12
CA LEU A 176 21.00 2.05 0.07
C LEU A 176 21.44 2.69 -1.25
N HIS A 177 21.49 1.94 -2.35
CA HIS A 177 21.83 2.49 -3.68
C HIS A 177 20.78 3.47 -4.16
N MET A 178 19.49 3.17 -3.95
CA MET A 178 18.40 4.07 -4.30
C MET A 178 18.48 5.38 -3.50
N MET A 179 18.77 5.31 -2.20
CA MET A 179 18.97 6.47 -1.34
C MET A 179 20.16 7.33 -1.78
N LEU A 180 21.27 6.70 -2.20
CA LEU A 180 22.44 7.40 -2.74
C LEU A 180 22.09 8.17 -4.02
N LYS A 181 21.37 7.55 -4.95
CA LYS A 181 20.90 8.18 -6.20
C LYS A 181 19.96 9.36 -5.94
N LYS A 182 19.17 9.29 -4.88
CA LYS A 182 18.25 10.37 -4.47
C LYS A 182 18.93 11.49 -3.67
N GLY A 183 20.14 11.29 -3.19
CA GLY A 183 20.78 12.23 -2.28
C GLY A 183 20.11 12.32 -0.92
N SER A 184 19.60 11.20 -0.41
CA SER A 184 18.94 11.14 0.88
C SER A 184 19.83 11.62 2.02
N ALA A 185 19.23 12.18 3.07
CA ALA A 185 19.94 12.66 4.25
C ALA A 185 20.53 11.51 5.08
N ILE A 186 21.60 11.79 5.80
CA ILE A 186 22.40 10.77 6.51
C ILE A 186 21.62 10.02 7.58
N GLU A 187 20.67 10.66 8.24
CA GLU A 187 19.81 10.04 9.24
C GLU A 187 19.02 8.86 8.69
N HIS A 188 18.64 8.90 7.41
CA HIS A 188 17.95 7.80 6.76
C HIS A 188 18.88 6.61 6.54
N PHE A 189 20.12 6.84 6.13
CA PHE A 189 21.12 5.76 6.05
C PHE A 189 21.42 5.13 7.40
N ARG A 190 21.50 5.94 8.48
CA ARG A 190 21.65 5.44 9.86
C ARG A 190 20.47 4.62 10.31
N LEU A 191 19.25 4.99 9.90
CA LEU A 191 18.07 4.16 10.15
C LEU A 191 18.25 2.77 9.55
N PHE A 192 18.63 2.68 8.28
CA PHE A 192 18.85 1.41 7.60
C PHE A 192 20.02 0.62 8.20
N ALA A 193 21.13 1.28 8.55
CA ALA A 193 22.27 0.63 9.22
C ALA A 193 21.88 -0.05 10.51
N ARG A 194 21.07 0.61 11.36
CA ARG A 194 20.56 0.04 12.62
C ARG A 194 19.68 -1.21 12.43
N HIS A 195 19.14 -1.41 11.23
CA HIS A 195 18.33 -2.56 10.88
C HIS A 195 19.07 -3.56 9.97
N GLY A 196 20.43 -3.56 10.00
CA GLY A 196 21.24 -4.56 9.33
C GLY A 196 21.41 -4.35 7.81
N ALA A 197 21.27 -3.12 7.33
CA ALA A 197 21.55 -2.83 5.92
C ALA A 197 23.06 -2.97 5.66
N ARG A 198 23.40 -3.78 4.66
CA ARG A 198 24.79 -4.06 4.25
C ARG A 198 25.25 -3.12 3.16
N GLY A 199 26.36 -2.45 3.40
CA GLY A 199 26.97 -1.54 2.44
C GLY A 199 27.90 -2.21 1.43
N ASP A 200 28.22 -3.50 1.58
CA ASP A 200 29.13 -4.28 0.74
C ASP A 200 28.45 -4.99 -0.45
N ILE A 201 27.11 -4.96 -0.52
CA ILE A 201 26.36 -5.54 -1.64
C ILE A 201 26.60 -4.70 -2.91
N PRO A 202 27.04 -5.31 -4.04
CA PRO A 202 27.22 -4.60 -5.29
C PRO A 202 25.89 -4.11 -5.87
N GLY A 203 25.83 -2.86 -6.33
CA GLY A 203 24.70 -2.31 -7.07
C GLY A 203 24.76 -2.62 -8.57
N ALA A 204 23.81 -2.09 -9.33
CA ALA A 204 23.66 -2.27 -10.78
C ALA A 204 24.94 -1.98 -11.60
N LYS A 205 25.85 -1.13 -11.10
CA LYS A 205 27.11 -0.75 -11.74
C LYS A 205 28.34 -1.44 -11.12
N GLY A 206 28.13 -2.45 -10.26
CA GLY A 206 29.19 -3.16 -9.55
C GLY A 206 29.81 -2.38 -8.37
N GLU A 207 29.41 -1.13 -8.13
CA GLU A 207 29.86 -0.36 -6.98
C GLU A 207 28.99 -0.68 -5.75
N THR A 208 29.62 -0.75 -4.59
CA THR A 208 28.92 -0.96 -3.32
C THR A 208 28.50 0.38 -2.71
N ALA A 209 27.43 0.38 -1.90
CA ALA A 209 26.99 1.60 -1.23
C ALA A 209 28.09 2.18 -0.33
N ALA A 210 28.83 1.33 0.39
CA ALA A 210 29.96 1.76 1.22
C ALA A 210 31.08 2.43 0.39
N SER A 211 31.41 1.89 -0.79
CA SER A 211 32.42 2.48 -1.67
C SER A 211 32.04 3.88 -2.16
N ILE A 212 30.75 4.09 -2.46
CA ILE A 212 30.22 5.40 -2.88
C ILE A 212 30.23 6.39 -1.69
N LEU A 213 29.81 5.96 -0.51
CA LEU A 213 29.78 6.78 0.71
C LEU A 213 31.18 7.26 1.12
N ARG A 214 32.23 6.40 1.00
CA ARG A 214 33.62 6.78 1.30
C ARG A 214 34.15 7.94 0.45
N ARG A 215 33.60 8.15 -0.76
CA ARG A 215 33.96 9.26 -1.65
C ARG A 215 33.22 10.56 -1.38
N LYS A 216 32.25 10.57 -0.46
CA LYS A 216 31.52 11.79 -0.08
C LYS A 216 32.43 12.76 0.66
N ARG A 217 32.25 14.08 0.44
CA ARG A 217 33.03 15.14 1.10
C ARG A 217 32.76 15.18 2.61
N ASP A 218 31.52 14.93 3.01
CA ASP A 218 31.10 14.93 4.41
C ASP A 218 31.70 13.74 5.17
N PRO A 219 32.50 13.99 6.25
CA PRO A 219 33.10 12.93 7.05
C PRO A 219 32.09 12.00 7.72
N ALA A 220 30.88 12.48 8.01
CA ALA A 220 29.82 11.65 8.61
C ALA A 220 29.37 10.51 7.68
N PHE A 221 29.31 10.75 6.36
CA PHE A 221 29.04 9.69 5.38
C PHE A 221 30.20 8.70 5.25
N ARG A 222 31.46 9.16 5.41
CA ARG A 222 32.62 8.27 5.36
C ARG A 222 32.64 7.34 6.58
N ALA A 223 32.36 7.87 7.77
CA ALA A 223 32.28 7.05 8.99
C ALA A 223 31.17 6.00 8.87
N LEU A 224 29.99 6.39 8.37
CA LEU A 224 28.88 5.47 8.14
C LEU A 224 29.21 4.37 7.12
N ALA A 225 30.06 4.66 6.13
CA ALA A 225 30.50 3.64 5.17
C ALA A 225 31.26 2.49 5.83
N ASP A 226 32.01 2.77 6.89
CA ASP A 226 32.76 1.75 7.63
C ASP A 226 31.81 0.93 8.52
N GLU A 227 30.80 1.54 9.13
CA GLU A 227 29.75 0.85 9.86
C GLU A 227 28.99 -0.14 8.96
N LEU A 228 28.58 0.31 7.77
CA LEU A 228 27.82 -0.49 6.80
C LEU A 228 28.64 -1.59 6.10
N ALA A 229 29.95 -1.52 6.13
CA ALA A 229 30.83 -2.54 5.54
C ALA A 229 31.13 -3.70 6.49
N THR A 230 30.84 -3.54 7.80
CA THR A 230 31.09 -4.54 8.85
C THR A 230 29.80 -5.16 9.40
N ALA A 231 28.64 -4.70 8.95
CA ALA A 231 27.32 -5.24 9.27
C ALA A 231 27.00 -6.42 8.35
#